data_a5573f9d6092f61c3951f61b9c215ef9
#
_entry.id   a5573f9d6092f61c3951f61b9c215ef9
#
_cell.length_a   1.000
_cell.length_b   1.000
_cell.length_c   1.000
_cell.angle_alpha   90.00
_cell.angle_beta   90.00
_cell.angle_gamma   90.00
#
_symmetry.space_group_name_H-M   'P 1'
#
loop_
_entity.id
_entity.type
_entity.pdbx_description
1 polymer ?
#
loop_
_entity_poly.entity_id
_entity_poly.type
_entity_poly.pdbx_seq_one_letter_code
_entity_poly.pdbx_strand_id
1 'polypeptide(L)'
;AAIDALTKQQEEVRRKCTEVERQRAEFERLLEFIKHTGRSKEWSSEIVQIIASGGGKTPLQLAIVPRSGRFTVDLGTTENLDDKLRTLRRFYTQGLDNIGWDKYRSISLRYKGQVVCR
;
A
#
# COMPACT_ATOMS: atom_id res chain seq x y z
N ALA A 1 11.34 -43.03 5.70
CA ALA A 1 10.31 -42.55 6.62
C ALA A 1 10.83 -41.44 7.51
N ALA A 2 11.91 -41.63 8.28
CA ALA A 2 12.45 -40.58 9.16
C ALA A 2 13.07 -39.41 8.38
N ILE A 3 13.67 -39.67 7.23
CA ILE A 3 14.30 -38.67 6.36
C ILE A 3 13.23 -37.79 5.73
N ASP A 4 12.11 -38.36 5.31
CA ASP A 4 10.99 -37.58 4.72
C ASP A 4 10.34 -36.63 5.74
N ALA A 5 10.20 -37.07 6.99
CA ALA A 5 9.65 -36.24 8.06
C ALA A 5 10.58 -35.06 8.36
N LEU A 6 11.91 -35.29 8.39
CA LEU A 6 12.89 -34.24 8.59
C LEU A 6 12.89 -33.24 7.45
N THR A 7 12.78 -33.69 6.20
CA THR A 7 12.71 -32.83 5.01
C THR A 7 11.46 -31.93 5.05
N LYS A 8 10.33 -32.51 5.43
CA LYS A 8 9.07 -31.72 5.58
C LYS A 8 9.17 -30.68 6.66
N GLN A 9 9.79 -31.01 7.79
CA GLN A 9 10.01 -30.04 8.87
C GLN A 9 10.92 -28.89 8.44
N GLN A 10 11.99 -29.20 7.69
CA GLN A 10 12.90 -28.18 7.16
C GLN A 10 12.20 -27.26 6.17
N GLU A 11 11.36 -27.80 5.30
CA GLU A 11 10.56 -27.00 4.37
C GLU A 11 9.57 -26.10 5.08
N GLU A 12 8.93 -26.57 6.15
CA GLU A 12 8.03 -25.76 6.96
C GLU A 12 8.76 -24.62 7.65
N VAL A 13 9.93 -24.88 8.23
CA VAL A 13 10.76 -23.85 8.86
C VAL A 13 11.18 -22.80 7.84
N ARG A 14 11.61 -23.21 6.65
CA ARG A 14 11.97 -22.28 5.57
C ARG A 14 10.78 -21.41 5.17
N ARG A 15 9.60 -22.00 5.04
CA ARG A 15 8.38 -21.28 4.68
C ARG A 15 8.04 -20.21 5.71
N LYS A 16 8.10 -20.58 7.00
CA LYS A 16 7.85 -19.67 8.11
C LYS A 16 8.88 -18.54 8.16
N CYS A 17 10.15 -18.84 7.92
CA CYS A 17 11.20 -17.82 7.86
C CYS A 17 10.99 -16.84 6.72
N THR A 18 10.59 -17.34 5.55
CA THR A 18 10.29 -16.50 4.39
C THR A 18 9.09 -15.58 4.66
N GLU A 19 8.05 -16.08 5.31
CA GLU A 19 6.90 -15.28 5.69
C GLU A 19 7.27 -14.19 6.70
N VAL A 20 8.10 -14.51 7.70
CA VAL A 20 8.57 -13.54 8.70
C VAL A 20 9.40 -12.45 8.03
N GLU A 21 10.29 -12.80 7.11
CA GLU A 21 11.08 -11.83 6.36
C GLU A 21 10.21 -10.93 5.52
N ARG A 22 9.20 -11.48 4.84
CA ARG A 22 8.24 -10.70 4.07
C ARG A 22 7.48 -9.73 4.96
N GLN A 23 6.97 -10.19 6.08
CA GLN A 23 6.22 -9.35 7.03
C GLN A 23 7.07 -8.22 7.59
N ARG A 24 8.33 -8.52 7.88
CA ARG A 24 9.28 -7.50 8.35
C ARG A 24 9.53 -6.43 7.28
N ALA A 25 9.75 -6.86 6.04
CA ALA A 25 9.99 -5.95 4.93
C ALA A 25 8.76 -5.07 4.66
N GLU A 26 7.57 -5.65 4.72
CA GLU A 26 6.33 -4.89 4.55
C GLU A 26 6.14 -3.87 5.67
N PHE A 27 6.43 -4.26 6.90
CA PHE A 27 6.32 -3.37 8.05
C PHE A 27 7.33 -2.22 7.96
N GLU A 28 8.55 -2.50 7.54
CA GLU A 28 9.57 -1.47 7.32
C GLU A 28 9.15 -0.48 6.23
N ARG A 29 8.57 -0.96 5.15
CA ARG A 29 8.04 -0.11 4.08
C ARG A 29 6.88 0.76 4.56
N LEU A 30 6.02 0.22 5.41
CA LEU A 30 4.94 0.98 6.03
C LEU A 30 5.50 2.10 6.91
N LEU A 31 6.49 1.81 7.75
CA LEU A 31 7.13 2.83 8.59
C LEU A 31 7.79 3.91 7.75
N GLU A 32 8.50 3.52 6.69
CA GLU A 32 9.12 4.48 5.77
C GLU A 32 8.08 5.35 5.08
N PHE A 33 6.96 4.77 4.68
CA PHE A 33 5.84 5.49 4.08
C PHE A 33 5.27 6.52 5.06
N ILE A 34 5.03 6.13 6.30
CA ILE A 34 4.52 7.04 7.33
C ILE A 34 5.50 8.19 7.58
N LYS A 35 6.78 7.89 7.67
CA LYS A 35 7.81 8.92 7.86
C LYS A 35 7.91 9.87 6.66
N HIS A 36 7.89 9.31 5.46
CA HIS A 36 8.00 10.09 4.23
C HIS A 36 6.81 11.06 4.08
N THR A 37 5.60 10.56 4.26
CA THR A 37 4.39 11.38 4.15
C THR A 37 4.30 12.41 5.27
N GLY A 38 4.75 12.05 6.47
CA GLY A 38 4.76 12.98 7.61
C GLY A 38 5.75 14.13 7.45
N ARG A 39 6.83 13.92 6.70
CA ARG A 39 7.84 14.96 6.41
C ARG A 39 7.48 15.82 5.19
N SER A 40 6.61 15.34 4.33
CA SER A 40 6.19 16.05 3.14
C SER A 40 5.20 17.16 3.51
N LYS A 41 5.45 18.38 3.09
CA LYS A 41 4.53 19.48 3.31
C LYS A 41 3.18 19.24 2.62
N GLU A 42 3.23 18.57 1.48
CA GLU A 42 2.07 18.27 0.67
C GLU A 42 1.23 17.16 1.29
N TRP A 43 1.85 16.02 1.61
CA TRP A 43 1.12 14.84 2.05
C TRP A 43 0.78 14.86 3.54
N SER A 44 1.55 15.56 4.37
CA SER A 44 1.29 15.59 5.82
C SER A 44 -0.06 16.23 6.16
N SER A 45 -0.52 17.17 5.36
CA SER A 45 -1.83 17.80 5.53
C SER A 45 -2.91 17.11 4.71
N GLU A 46 -2.55 16.46 3.60
CA GLU A 46 -3.50 15.79 2.70
C GLU A 46 -3.95 14.43 3.20
N ILE A 47 -3.05 13.65 3.80
CA ILE A 47 -3.37 12.32 4.30
C ILE A 47 -3.93 12.44 5.72
N VAL A 48 -5.22 12.20 5.87
CA VAL A 48 -5.91 12.26 7.17
C VAL A 48 -5.76 10.94 7.92
N GLN A 49 -5.76 9.82 7.19
CA GLN A 49 -5.72 8.50 7.79
C GLN A 49 -5.04 7.51 6.85
N ILE A 50 -4.25 6.61 7.43
CA ILE A 50 -3.65 5.49 6.73
C ILE A 50 -4.29 4.22 7.26
N ILE A 51 -4.88 3.42 6.36
CA ILE A 51 -5.54 2.17 6.70
C ILE A 51 -4.67 1.02 6.22
N ALA A 52 -4.25 0.16 7.15
CA ALA A 52 -3.46 -1.03 6.83
C ALA A 52 -4.32 -2.27 7.08
N SER A 53 -4.29 -3.21 6.14
CA SER A 53 -5.02 -4.48 6.25
C SER A 53 -4.15 -5.63 5.75
N GLY A 54 -4.43 -6.84 6.22
CA GLY A 54 -3.60 -8.01 5.91
C GLY A 54 -2.34 -8.03 6.76
N GLY A 55 -1.23 -8.49 6.18
CA GLY A 55 0.06 -8.54 6.86
C GLY A 55 0.37 -9.85 7.59
N GLY A 56 -0.58 -10.78 7.63
CA GLY A 56 -0.36 -12.13 8.14
C GLY A 56 -0.02 -13.09 7.01
N LYS A 57 -0.93 -13.99 6.68
CA LYS A 57 -0.78 -14.92 5.55
C LYS A 57 -0.95 -14.22 4.20
N THR A 58 -1.65 -13.10 4.18
CA THR A 58 -1.84 -12.29 2.97
C THR A 58 -0.91 -11.08 3.00
N PRO A 59 -0.52 -10.54 1.83
CA PRO A 59 0.31 -9.34 1.79
C PRO A 59 -0.36 -8.15 2.48
N LEU A 60 0.45 -7.32 3.11
CA LEU A 60 -0.01 -6.07 3.71
C LEU A 60 -0.51 -5.12 2.61
N GLN A 61 -1.69 -4.57 2.80
CA GLN A 61 -2.28 -3.63 1.87
C GLN A 61 -2.57 -2.32 2.57
N LEU A 62 -2.38 -1.24 1.84
CA LEU A 62 -2.53 0.12 2.36
C LEU A 62 -3.59 0.88 1.59
N ALA A 63 -4.33 1.68 2.31
CA ALA A 63 -5.24 2.66 1.75
C ALA A 63 -5.08 3.97 2.52
N ILE A 64 -5.35 5.08 1.87
CA ILE A 64 -5.28 6.39 2.52
C ILE A 64 -6.61 7.13 2.34
N VAL A 65 -6.93 7.97 3.33
CA VAL A 65 -8.08 8.85 3.28
C VAL A 65 -7.55 10.28 3.11
N PRO A 66 -7.75 10.90 1.95
CA PRO A 66 -7.30 12.27 1.72
C PRO A 66 -8.27 13.30 2.29
N ARG A 67 -7.74 14.47 2.59
CA ARG A 67 -8.55 15.60 3.08
C ARG A 67 -9.36 16.28 1.97
N SER A 68 -8.76 16.36 0.77
CA SER A 68 -9.30 17.12 -0.35
C SER A 68 -10.49 16.47 -1.04
N GLY A 69 -10.75 15.18 -0.83
CA GLY A 69 -11.82 14.46 -1.49
C GLY A 69 -12.62 13.55 -0.57
N ARG A 70 -13.78 13.13 -1.04
CA ARG A 70 -14.64 12.19 -0.31
C ARG A 70 -14.44 10.75 -0.79
N PHE A 71 -13.24 10.42 -1.19
CA PHE A 71 -12.89 9.11 -1.72
C PHE A 71 -11.79 8.49 -0.87
N THR A 72 -11.65 7.18 -0.95
CA THR A 72 -10.54 6.44 -0.38
C THR A 72 -9.58 6.06 -1.49
N VAL A 73 -8.28 6.19 -1.26
CA VAL A 73 -7.25 5.81 -2.21
C VAL A 73 -6.67 4.47 -1.82
N ASP A 74 -6.86 3.46 -2.66
CA ASP A 74 -6.32 2.12 -2.46
C ASP A 74 -4.93 2.04 -3.10
N LEU A 75 -3.91 1.94 -2.26
CA LEU A 75 -2.51 1.83 -2.71
C LEU A 75 -2.11 0.38 -3.01
N GLY A 76 -2.89 -0.61 -2.54
CA GLY A 76 -2.55 -2.01 -2.70
C GLY A 76 -1.40 -2.42 -1.80
N THR A 77 -0.44 -3.17 -2.35
CA THR A 77 0.71 -3.66 -1.58
C THR A 77 1.69 -2.53 -1.26
N THR A 78 2.67 -2.83 -0.40
CA THR A 78 3.69 -1.86 0.02
C THR A 78 4.77 -1.60 -1.03
N GLU A 79 4.67 -2.22 -2.20
CA GLU A 79 5.63 -2.04 -3.28
C GLU A 79 5.34 -0.76 -4.07
N ASN A 80 6.40 -0.08 -4.49
CA ASN A 80 6.33 1.11 -5.36
C ASN A 80 5.46 2.24 -4.80
N LEU A 81 5.47 2.44 -3.48
CA LEU A 81 4.65 3.47 -2.84
C LEU A 81 4.98 4.88 -3.33
N ASP A 82 6.26 5.17 -3.58
CA ASP A 82 6.68 6.47 -4.10
C ASP A 82 6.09 6.75 -5.50
N ASP A 83 6.12 5.75 -6.37
CA ASP A 83 5.53 5.87 -7.71
C ASP A 83 4.02 6.03 -7.65
N LYS A 84 3.37 5.33 -6.72
CA LYS A 84 1.94 5.44 -6.52
C LYS A 84 1.54 6.84 -6.04
N LEU A 85 2.30 7.43 -5.13
CA LEU A 85 2.08 8.80 -4.69
C LEU A 85 2.29 9.82 -5.82
N ARG A 86 3.31 9.62 -6.66
CA ARG A 86 3.52 10.49 -7.83
C ARG A 86 2.35 10.40 -8.81
N THR A 87 1.86 9.19 -9.05
CA THR A 87 0.70 8.97 -9.92
C THR A 87 -0.53 9.65 -9.34
N LEU A 88 -0.74 9.55 -8.04
CA LEU A 88 -1.84 10.22 -7.36
C LEU A 88 -1.76 11.74 -7.50
N ARG A 89 -0.57 12.30 -7.34
CA ARG A 89 -0.33 13.73 -7.50
C ARG A 89 -0.67 14.20 -8.92
N ARG A 90 -0.25 13.46 -9.93
CA ARG A 90 -0.59 13.77 -11.32
C ARG A 90 -2.10 13.71 -11.54
N PHE A 91 -2.75 12.72 -10.96
CA PHE A 91 -4.20 12.58 -11.05
C PHE A 91 -4.91 13.75 -10.39
N TYR A 92 -4.42 14.23 -9.27
CA TYR A 92 -4.95 15.42 -8.61
C TYR A 92 -4.90 16.66 -9.52
N THR A 93 -3.75 16.89 -10.13
CA THR A 93 -3.55 18.10 -10.93
C THR A 93 -4.15 18.01 -12.34
N GLN A 94 -4.12 16.83 -12.97
CA GLN A 94 -4.52 16.65 -14.37
C GLN A 94 -5.91 16.03 -14.54
N GLY A 95 -6.35 15.25 -13.58
CA GLY A 95 -7.62 14.53 -13.65
C GLY A 95 -8.72 15.15 -12.82
N LEU A 96 -8.55 15.21 -11.52
CA LEU A 96 -9.60 15.62 -10.59
C LEU A 96 -9.98 17.10 -10.74
N ASP A 97 -9.02 17.98 -11.04
CA ASP A 97 -9.31 19.38 -11.28
C ASP A 97 -10.23 19.59 -12.49
N ASN A 98 -10.19 18.68 -13.46
CA ASN A 98 -11.04 18.76 -14.65
C ASN A 98 -12.36 18.00 -14.50
N ILE A 99 -12.39 16.91 -13.74
CA ILE A 99 -13.54 16.01 -13.62
C ILE A 99 -14.42 16.37 -12.42
N GLY A 100 -13.80 16.80 -11.32
CA GLY A 100 -14.48 17.10 -10.07
C GLY A 100 -14.12 16.09 -8.98
N TRP A 101 -13.93 16.61 -7.77
CA TRP A 101 -13.43 15.84 -6.62
C TRP A 101 -14.48 14.93 -5.98
N ASP A 102 -15.76 15.20 -6.21
CA ASP A 102 -16.87 14.47 -5.60
C ASP A 102 -17.45 13.37 -6.50
N LYS A 103 -16.87 13.16 -7.68
CA LYS A 103 -17.42 12.24 -8.68
C LYS A 103 -17.18 10.77 -8.31
N TYR A 104 -16.08 10.46 -7.64
CA TYR A 104 -15.70 9.09 -7.34
C TYR A 104 -15.65 8.86 -5.83
N ARG A 105 -15.92 7.61 -5.41
CA ARG A 105 -15.84 7.19 -4.01
C ARG A 105 -14.55 6.47 -3.68
N SER A 106 -13.90 5.86 -4.67
CA SER A 106 -12.63 5.19 -4.48
C SER A 106 -11.75 5.35 -5.72
N ILE A 107 -10.45 5.47 -5.46
CA ILE A 107 -9.41 5.55 -6.48
C ILE A 107 -8.41 4.46 -6.17
N SER A 108 -8.12 3.59 -7.14
CA SER A 108 -7.18 2.50 -6.97
C SER A 108 -5.91 2.76 -7.77
N LEU A 109 -4.78 2.62 -7.08
CA LEU A 109 -3.43 2.73 -7.65
C LEU A 109 -2.69 1.40 -7.58
N ARG A 110 -3.42 0.28 -7.40
CA ARG A 110 -2.83 -1.05 -7.28
C ARG A 110 -1.98 -1.44 -8.46
N TYR A 111 -2.38 -1.04 -9.64
CA TYR A 111 -1.75 -1.47 -10.88
C TYR A 111 -0.81 -0.39 -11.38
N LYS A 112 0.39 -0.80 -11.75
CA LYS A 112 1.44 0.11 -12.20
C LYS A 112 0.98 0.92 -13.42
N GLY A 113 1.09 2.24 -13.31
CA GLY A 113 0.74 3.14 -14.40
C GLY A 113 -0.74 3.30 -14.69
N GLN A 114 -1.62 2.77 -13.80
CA GLN A 114 -3.07 2.84 -13.99
C GLN A 114 -3.75 3.47 -12.77
N VAL A 115 -4.76 4.30 -13.04
CA VAL A 115 -5.64 4.85 -12.03
C VAL A 115 -7.05 4.37 -12.33
N VAL A 116 -7.63 3.61 -11.41
CA VAL A 116 -8.99 3.10 -11.55
C VAL A 116 -9.91 3.84 -10.60
N CYS A 117 -10.87 4.55 -11.14
CA CYS A 117 -11.85 5.34 -10.38
C CYS A 117 -13.19 4.64 -10.33
N ARG A 118 -13.78 4.59 -9.16
CA ARG A 118 -15.09 3.98 -8.95
C ARG A 118 -16.04 4.87 -8.17
#